data_84face6748721e37b88142edcd83637f
#
_entry.id   84face6748721e37b88142edcd83637f
#
_cell.length_a   1.000
_cell.length_b   1.000
_cell.length_c   1.000
_cell.angle_alpha   90.00
_cell.angle_beta   90.00
_cell.angle_gamma   90.00
#
_symmetry.space_group_name_H-M   'P 1'
#
loop_
_entity.id
_entity.type
_entity.pdbx_description
1 polymer ?
#
loop_
_entity_poly.entity_id
_entity_poly.type
_entity_poly.pdbx_seq_one_letter_code
_entity_poly.pdbx_strand_id
1 'polypeptide(L)'
;MRYRFMTLILAGASLSASLNAQEQAKDSLLHRDFSFVANSDAWLRSDNAAALTRFKTKNISLAEVYAQYGKGGFVNYDESPRTVQAGANVSSFYRLTDKIVLSGSMRYDNFSGRNMTGSAFIQTQRLPFDIVEDSLNNAGTKHRDTYNLMGALSWEIYKGLAIGTKVDFTAANVAKYKDLRHKTKLMDLALTTGVYVPLQPFSLGFNYTYRRNTESVIFSTYASNAQEFTSYINYGPWIGKTEPFSSSGFTDSNREQPMLNEYHGLGLQLGWEILPHLSWFNHLDMAYRKGYYGRKSPYTIVHTNHHSHIYDYQTRLTLNLDKQIHHLDFSFSSENLVNEMNAYRSNKNEQGAYFYQYLDPVKSANKAWNDVHLGYTGYYGVINELPLWTVEAGANIAHRKQTGYSYPYFRRQDTRTMEAYTGLTRNLLFRKGVLSLKAGFAYKKGKGDAFEDGT
;
A
#
# COMPACT_ATOMS: atom_id res chain seq x y z
N MET A 1 14.81 28.44 -4.14
CA MET A 1 13.90 28.78 -3.02
C MET A 1 13.61 27.53 -2.22
N ARG A 2 14.03 27.52 -0.95
CA ARG A 2 13.84 26.37 -0.05
C ARG A 2 12.49 26.52 0.62
N TYR A 3 11.53 25.65 0.32
CA TYR A 3 10.27 25.55 1.06
C TYR A 3 10.36 24.38 2.06
N ARG A 4 10.21 24.71 3.34
CA ARG A 4 10.14 23.75 4.43
C ARG A 4 8.72 23.20 4.50
N PHE A 5 8.54 21.89 4.34
CA PHE A 5 7.32 21.18 4.72
C PHE A 5 7.25 21.12 6.24
N MET A 6 6.25 21.74 6.79
CA MET A 6 5.90 21.61 8.20
C MET A 6 4.58 20.82 8.25
N THR A 7 4.69 19.51 8.42
CA THR A 7 3.52 18.66 8.69
C THR A 7 3.21 18.79 10.17
N LEU A 8 2.15 19.50 10.52
CA LEU A 8 1.65 19.59 11.89
C LEU A 8 0.75 18.38 12.12
N ILE A 9 1.24 17.37 12.84
CA ILE A 9 0.43 16.28 13.36
C ILE A 9 -0.16 16.77 14.68
N LEU A 10 -1.43 17.12 14.67
CA LEU A 10 -2.20 17.35 15.88
C LEU A 10 -2.64 15.98 16.45
N ALA A 11 -1.84 15.40 17.35
CA ALA A 11 -2.28 14.32 18.21
C ALA A 11 -3.26 14.91 19.24
N GLY A 12 -4.46 14.36 19.31
CA GLY A 12 -5.47 14.78 20.28
C GLY A 12 -4.95 14.59 21.70
N ALA A 13 -4.68 15.69 22.38
CA ALA A 13 -4.26 15.71 23.76
C ALA A 13 -5.47 15.84 24.67
N SER A 14 -5.76 14.80 25.46
CA SER A 14 -6.56 14.96 26.68
C SER A 14 -5.63 15.37 27.82
N LEU A 15 -5.61 16.65 28.15
CA LEU A 15 -4.84 17.22 29.26
C LEU A 15 -5.55 16.95 30.59
N SER A 16 -4.89 16.21 31.47
CA SER A 16 -5.05 16.38 32.91
C SER A 16 -3.71 16.14 33.60
N ALA A 17 -3.10 17.22 34.06
CA ALA A 17 -1.83 17.20 34.76
C ALA A 17 -2.02 17.07 36.26
N SER A 18 -1.33 16.13 36.91
CA SER A 18 -0.89 16.22 38.31
C SER A 18 0.34 15.34 38.51
N LEU A 19 1.39 15.98 39.01
CA LEU A 19 2.75 15.47 39.20
C LEU A 19 2.89 14.77 40.56
N ASN A 20 3.37 13.52 40.58
CA ASN A 20 4.14 12.94 41.67
C ASN A 20 5.04 11.82 41.18
N ALA A 21 6.35 11.98 41.28
CA ALA A 21 7.37 11.12 40.69
C ALA A 21 7.45 9.70 41.29
N GLN A 22 6.93 9.46 42.48
CA GLN A 22 6.99 8.17 43.16
C GLN A 22 5.83 7.22 42.81
N GLU A 23 4.72 7.73 42.28
CA GLU A 23 3.62 6.94 41.72
C GLU A 23 3.89 6.47 40.27
N GLN A 24 4.84 7.09 39.56
CA GLN A 24 5.13 6.76 38.15
C GLN A 24 5.55 5.30 37.93
N ALA A 25 6.24 4.67 38.89
CA ALA A 25 6.69 3.28 38.74
C ALA A 25 5.54 2.25 38.84
N LYS A 26 4.49 2.53 39.60
CA LYS A 26 3.31 1.66 39.70
C LYS A 26 2.33 1.83 38.54
N ASP A 27 2.18 3.06 38.05
CA ASP A 27 1.26 3.37 36.96
C ASP A 27 1.83 2.97 35.57
N SER A 28 3.16 2.91 35.42
CA SER A 28 3.82 2.41 34.19
C SER A 28 3.51 0.94 33.88
N LEU A 29 3.09 0.15 34.87
CA LEU A 29 2.69 -1.25 34.68
C LEU A 29 1.32 -1.39 34.01
N LEU A 30 0.53 -0.32 33.91
CA LEU A 30 -0.79 -0.34 33.29
C LEU A 30 -0.78 0.02 31.80
N HIS A 31 0.27 0.69 31.33
CA HIS A 31 0.36 1.15 29.95
C HIS A 31 1.22 0.23 29.11
N ARG A 32 0.71 -0.15 27.95
CA ARG A 32 1.37 -0.97 26.92
C ARG A 32 1.25 -0.28 25.58
N ASP A 33 2.23 -0.47 24.72
CA ASP A 33 2.22 0.09 23.37
C ASP A 33 1.89 -1.01 22.35
N PHE A 34 0.73 -0.88 21.71
CA PHE A 34 0.31 -1.81 20.66
C PHE A 34 1.30 -1.88 19.51
N SER A 35 1.82 -0.73 19.08
CA SER A 35 2.77 -0.65 17.97
C SER A 35 4.09 -1.33 18.30
N PHE A 36 4.57 -1.18 19.53
CA PHE A 36 5.74 -1.89 20.02
C PHE A 36 5.50 -3.40 20.02
N VAL A 37 4.38 -3.88 20.58
CA VAL A 37 4.05 -5.32 20.62
C VAL A 37 3.96 -5.91 19.22
N ALA A 38 3.27 -5.24 18.30
CA ALA A 38 3.12 -5.68 16.91
C ALA A 38 4.47 -5.73 16.15
N ASN A 39 5.43 -4.87 16.52
CA ASN A 39 6.74 -4.75 15.86
C ASN A 39 7.87 -5.51 16.55
N SER A 40 7.69 -5.95 17.79
CA SER A 40 8.73 -6.60 18.61
C SER A 40 9.17 -7.97 18.08
N ASP A 41 8.27 -8.70 17.43
CA ASP A 41 8.56 -9.97 16.79
C ASP A 41 8.31 -9.89 15.28
N ALA A 42 9.33 -10.21 14.48
CA ALA A 42 9.25 -10.16 13.01
C ALA A 42 8.17 -11.10 12.44
N TRP A 43 7.91 -12.22 13.11
CA TRP A 43 6.85 -13.15 12.71
C TRP A 43 5.45 -12.58 12.82
N LEU A 44 5.18 -11.72 13.81
CA LEU A 44 3.87 -11.07 13.96
C LEU A 44 3.60 -10.03 12.84
N ARG A 45 4.67 -9.55 12.20
CA ARG A 45 4.59 -8.63 11.05
C ARG A 45 4.47 -9.34 9.72
N SER A 46 4.77 -10.65 9.66
CA SER A 46 4.72 -11.41 8.43
C SER A 46 3.28 -11.63 7.95
N ASP A 47 3.11 -11.92 6.67
CA ASP A 47 1.80 -12.27 6.12
C ASP A 47 1.33 -13.67 6.51
N ASN A 48 2.21 -14.48 7.11
CA ASN A 48 1.91 -15.83 7.59
C ASN A 48 1.17 -15.80 8.93
N ALA A 49 -0.16 -15.82 8.89
CA ALA A 49 -0.99 -15.80 10.09
C ALA A 49 -0.73 -16.98 11.05
N ALA A 50 -0.18 -18.12 10.59
CA ALA A 50 0.15 -19.24 11.45
C ALA A 50 1.14 -18.85 12.56
N ALA A 51 1.98 -17.85 12.32
CA ALA A 51 2.95 -17.36 13.29
C ALA A 51 2.35 -16.49 14.40
N LEU A 52 1.07 -16.14 14.36
CA LEU A 52 0.39 -15.42 15.45
C LEU A 52 0.41 -16.18 16.78
N THR A 53 0.62 -17.50 16.78
CA THR A 53 0.84 -18.29 18.01
C THR A 53 2.02 -17.76 18.84
N ARG A 54 2.98 -17.04 18.23
CA ARG A 54 4.10 -16.39 18.91
C ARG A 54 3.70 -15.17 19.76
N PHE A 55 2.51 -14.62 19.56
CA PHE A 55 1.95 -13.59 20.45
C PHE A 55 1.77 -14.16 21.87
N LYS A 56 2.56 -13.67 22.83
CA LYS A 56 2.69 -14.29 24.15
C LYS A 56 1.65 -13.82 25.18
N THR A 57 1.16 -12.63 25.02
CA THR A 57 0.23 -12.02 26.00
C THR A 57 -1.23 -12.39 25.71
N LYS A 58 -2.14 -12.11 26.64
CA LYS A 58 -3.55 -12.48 26.50
C LYS A 58 -4.25 -11.64 25.43
N ASN A 59 -4.14 -10.33 25.54
CA ASN A 59 -4.73 -9.38 24.60
C ASN A 59 -4.00 -8.04 24.61
N ILE A 60 -4.09 -7.35 23.50
CA ILE A 60 -3.79 -5.92 23.38
C ILE A 60 -4.62 -5.35 22.23
N SER A 61 -5.20 -4.16 22.44
CA SER A 61 -5.99 -3.47 21.42
C SER A 61 -5.63 -2.00 21.37
N LEU A 62 -5.71 -1.43 20.18
CA LEU A 62 -5.55 -0.02 19.89
C LEU A 62 -6.85 0.49 19.25
N ALA A 63 -7.37 1.59 19.73
CA ALA A 63 -8.39 2.38 19.04
C ALA A 63 -7.88 3.82 18.93
N GLU A 64 -7.84 4.34 17.72
CA GLU A 64 -7.35 5.68 17.45
C GLU A 64 -8.25 6.42 16.47
N VAL A 65 -8.29 7.73 16.62
CA VAL A 65 -8.88 8.66 15.66
C VAL A 65 -7.80 9.67 15.28
N TYR A 66 -7.82 10.09 14.04
CA TYR A 66 -6.83 11.06 13.55
C TYR A 66 -7.48 12.05 12.59
N ALA A 67 -6.88 13.24 12.53
CA ALA A 67 -7.18 14.24 11.53
C ALA A 67 -5.86 14.87 11.04
N GLN A 68 -5.78 15.10 9.74
CA GLN A 68 -4.60 15.68 9.09
C GLN A 68 -5.03 16.77 8.11
N TYR A 69 -4.31 17.88 8.14
CA TYR A 69 -4.42 18.94 7.17
C TYR A 69 -3.08 19.12 6.45
N GLY A 70 -3.12 19.12 5.12
CA GLY A 70 -1.95 19.37 4.28
C GLY A 70 -2.14 20.61 3.40
N LYS A 71 -1.09 21.43 3.28
CA LYS A 71 -1.03 22.55 2.35
C LYS A 71 0.40 22.70 1.82
N GLY A 72 0.55 22.69 0.49
CA GLY A 72 1.84 22.86 -0.16
C GLY A 72 1.68 22.92 -1.67
N GLY A 73 2.64 23.57 -2.36
CA GLY A 73 2.62 23.69 -3.83
C GLY A 73 3.56 22.72 -4.55
N PHE A 74 4.35 21.94 -3.80
CA PHE A 74 5.24 20.92 -4.38
C PHE A 74 4.55 19.56 -4.28
N VAL A 75 3.75 19.26 -5.29
CA VAL A 75 2.93 18.05 -5.39
C VAL A 75 3.05 17.45 -6.78
N ASN A 76 2.83 16.15 -6.91
CA ASN A 76 2.75 15.48 -8.20
C ASN A 76 1.46 15.87 -8.94
N TYR A 77 1.39 15.54 -10.23
CA TYR A 77 0.25 15.87 -11.08
C TYR A 77 -1.09 15.25 -10.61
N ASP A 78 -1.04 14.17 -9.85
CA ASP A 78 -2.20 13.44 -9.30
C ASP A 78 -2.46 13.74 -7.81
N GLU A 79 -1.64 14.60 -7.19
CA GLU A 79 -1.76 15.00 -5.80
C GLU A 79 -2.48 16.34 -5.65
N SER A 80 -2.87 16.66 -4.42
CA SER A 80 -3.56 17.89 -4.07
C SER A 80 -2.64 18.88 -3.33
N PRO A 81 -2.61 20.15 -3.73
CA PRO A 81 -1.92 21.19 -2.96
C PRO A 81 -2.60 21.53 -1.63
N ARG A 82 -3.83 21.04 -1.42
CA ARG A 82 -4.59 21.26 -0.18
C ARG A 82 -5.46 20.06 0.14
N THR A 83 -5.12 19.36 1.22
CA THR A 83 -5.78 18.13 1.65
C THR A 83 -6.37 18.28 3.05
N VAL A 84 -7.49 17.59 3.27
CA VAL A 84 -8.04 17.28 4.59
C VAL A 84 -8.25 15.78 4.62
N GLN A 85 -7.78 15.14 5.67
CA GLN A 85 -7.95 13.71 5.89
C GLN A 85 -8.32 13.46 7.34
N ALA A 86 -9.29 12.58 7.58
CA ALA A 86 -9.68 12.15 8.91
C ALA A 86 -10.05 10.68 8.88
N GLY A 87 -9.83 9.98 9.99
CA GLY A 87 -10.13 8.58 10.05
C GLY A 87 -10.11 8.00 11.45
N ALA A 88 -10.45 6.72 11.52
CA ALA A 88 -10.40 5.92 12.72
C ALA A 88 -9.80 4.55 12.41
N ASN A 89 -9.07 4.00 13.36
CA ASN A 89 -8.46 2.68 13.28
C ASN A 89 -8.67 1.94 14.60
N VAL A 90 -9.05 0.65 14.49
CA VAL A 90 -9.09 -0.28 15.63
C VAL A 90 -8.28 -1.50 15.23
N SER A 91 -7.35 -1.91 16.07
CA SER A 91 -6.51 -3.10 15.86
C SER A 91 -6.39 -3.90 17.14
N SER A 92 -6.34 -5.23 17.04
CA SER A 92 -6.33 -6.10 18.21
C SER A 92 -5.56 -7.39 17.94
N PHE A 93 -4.82 -7.84 18.96
CA PHE A 93 -4.40 -9.23 19.12
C PHE A 93 -5.12 -9.82 20.33
N TYR A 94 -5.64 -11.03 20.17
CA TYR A 94 -6.40 -11.71 21.19
C TYR A 94 -6.05 -13.21 21.22
N ARG A 95 -5.49 -13.68 22.33
CA ARG A 95 -5.28 -15.10 22.60
C ARG A 95 -6.56 -15.69 23.18
N LEU A 96 -7.31 -16.39 22.34
CA LEU A 96 -8.60 -17.00 22.70
C LEU A 96 -8.38 -18.20 23.63
N THR A 97 -7.42 -19.06 23.30
CA THR A 97 -6.95 -20.21 24.10
C THR A 97 -5.44 -20.29 24.03
N ASP A 98 -4.83 -21.22 24.76
CA ASP A 98 -3.38 -21.46 24.67
C ASP A 98 -2.92 -21.82 23.24
N LYS A 99 -3.83 -22.37 22.44
CA LYS A 99 -3.57 -22.84 21.07
C LYS A 99 -4.12 -21.94 19.96
N ILE A 100 -5.03 -21.02 20.28
CA ILE A 100 -5.72 -20.19 19.27
C ILE A 100 -5.46 -18.73 19.54
N VAL A 101 -4.92 -18.04 18.53
CA VAL A 101 -4.69 -16.60 18.54
C VAL A 101 -5.43 -15.95 17.37
N LEU A 102 -6.13 -14.87 17.65
CA LEU A 102 -6.83 -14.04 16.69
C LEU A 102 -6.13 -12.69 16.56
N SER A 103 -6.17 -12.12 15.37
CA SER A 103 -5.82 -10.72 15.16
C SER A 103 -6.84 -10.10 14.22
N GLY A 104 -7.11 -8.81 14.40
CA GLY A 104 -8.02 -8.10 13.52
C GLY A 104 -7.76 -6.62 13.52
N SER A 105 -8.08 -5.97 12.41
CA SER A 105 -8.10 -4.52 12.33
C SER A 105 -9.25 -4.03 11.45
N MET A 106 -9.73 -2.83 11.77
CA MET A 106 -10.71 -2.09 10.99
C MET A 106 -10.25 -0.65 10.91
N ARG A 107 -10.12 -0.13 9.69
CA ARG A 107 -9.73 1.25 9.43
C ARG A 107 -10.72 1.91 8.49
N TYR A 108 -11.12 3.11 8.83
CA TYR A 108 -11.84 4.04 7.96
C TYR A 108 -11.02 5.29 7.73
N ASP A 109 -10.97 5.77 6.49
CA ASP A 109 -10.25 6.97 6.09
C ASP A 109 -11.10 7.78 5.11
N ASN A 110 -11.33 9.04 5.41
CA ASN A 110 -11.96 10.01 4.54
C ASN A 110 -10.93 11.05 4.12
N PHE A 111 -10.78 11.24 2.83
CA PHE A 111 -9.84 12.18 2.21
C PHE A 111 -10.58 13.15 1.31
N SER A 112 -10.22 14.41 1.39
CA SER A 112 -10.66 15.47 0.47
C SER A 112 -9.46 16.27 -0.02
N GLY A 113 -9.27 16.32 -1.34
CA GLY A 113 -8.21 17.09 -2.00
C GLY A 113 -8.78 18.11 -2.96
N ARG A 114 -8.31 19.36 -2.89
CA ARG A 114 -8.69 20.45 -3.79
C ARG A 114 -7.66 20.60 -4.91
N ASN A 115 -8.11 21.09 -6.06
CA ASN A 115 -7.27 21.33 -7.24
C ASN A 115 -6.49 20.07 -7.68
N MET A 116 -7.18 18.94 -7.75
CA MET A 116 -6.63 17.68 -8.22
C MET A 116 -6.98 17.44 -9.68
N THR A 117 -6.00 16.99 -10.42
CA THR A 117 -6.10 16.45 -11.78
C THR A 117 -5.63 15.01 -11.79
N GLY A 118 -5.01 14.58 -12.86
CA GLY A 118 -4.24 13.34 -12.95
C GLY A 118 -5.10 12.10 -13.02
N SER A 119 -4.59 11.01 -12.45
CA SER A 119 -5.14 9.68 -12.59
C SER A 119 -6.62 9.56 -12.19
N ALA A 120 -7.37 8.80 -12.99
CA ALA A 120 -8.73 8.38 -12.66
C ALA A 120 -8.75 7.18 -11.69
N PHE A 121 -7.62 6.52 -11.48
CA PHE A 121 -7.48 5.39 -10.57
C PHE A 121 -7.22 5.85 -9.13
N ILE A 122 -7.62 5.02 -8.18
CA ILE A 122 -7.36 5.20 -6.73
C ILE A 122 -5.93 4.77 -6.39
N GLN A 123 -5.53 3.60 -6.92
CA GLN A 123 -4.18 3.07 -6.77
C GLN A 123 -3.31 3.55 -7.94
N THR A 124 -2.56 4.62 -7.74
CA THR A 124 -1.76 5.25 -8.80
C THR A 124 -0.36 4.64 -8.95
N GLN A 125 0.03 3.76 -8.03
CA GLN A 125 1.35 3.12 -8.05
C GLN A 125 1.34 1.81 -8.83
N ARG A 126 2.43 1.54 -9.56
CA ARG A 126 2.65 0.28 -10.31
C ARG A 126 1.50 -0.06 -11.29
N LEU A 127 0.93 0.99 -11.90
CA LEU A 127 -0.12 0.85 -12.89
C LEU A 127 0.43 0.29 -14.21
N PRO A 128 -0.31 -0.61 -14.90
CA PRO A 128 0.03 -1.03 -16.24
C PRO A 128 -0.03 0.14 -17.24
N PHE A 129 -1.04 0.98 -17.14
CA PHE A 129 -1.22 2.25 -17.83
C PHE A 129 -2.05 3.18 -16.93
N ASP A 130 -2.12 4.46 -17.27
CA ASP A 130 -2.94 5.43 -16.54
C ASP A 130 -3.95 6.10 -17.46
N ILE A 131 -5.07 6.54 -16.90
CA ILE A 131 -6.06 7.37 -17.58
C ILE A 131 -6.04 8.74 -16.90
N VAL A 132 -5.51 9.73 -17.63
CA VAL A 132 -5.36 11.09 -17.15
C VAL A 132 -6.22 12.02 -17.98
N GLU A 133 -6.66 13.12 -17.42
CA GLU A 133 -7.26 14.18 -18.19
C GLU A 133 -6.24 14.74 -19.19
N ASP A 134 -6.66 14.96 -20.44
CA ASP A 134 -5.80 15.52 -21.48
C ASP A 134 -5.31 16.92 -21.10
N SER A 135 -6.18 17.73 -20.49
CA SER A 135 -5.81 19.03 -19.95
C SER A 135 -5.65 19.00 -18.44
N LEU A 136 -4.44 19.19 -17.94
CA LEU A 136 -4.15 19.34 -16.51
C LEU A 136 -4.75 20.64 -15.91
N ASN A 137 -5.31 21.53 -16.73
CA ASN A 137 -5.99 22.75 -16.30
C ASN A 137 -7.40 22.50 -15.78
N ASN A 138 -7.91 21.28 -15.87
CA ASN A 138 -9.24 20.89 -15.42
C ASN A 138 -9.27 20.38 -13.97
N ALA A 139 -8.48 20.98 -13.10
CA ALA A 139 -8.39 20.62 -11.71
C ALA A 139 -9.72 20.77 -10.97
N GLY A 140 -10.11 19.75 -10.23
CA GLY A 140 -11.33 19.69 -9.43
C GLY A 140 -11.08 19.25 -7.99
N THR A 141 -12.15 19.14 -7.20
CA THR A 141 -12.08 18.53 -5.88
C THR A 141 -12.30 17.03 -6.02
N LYS A 142 -11.43 16.21 -5.41
CA LYS A 142 -11.61 14.76 -5.29
C LYS A 142 -11.91 14.42 -3.84
N HIS A 143 -12.91 13.55 -3.64
CA HIS A 143 -13.23 12.93 -2.35
C HIS A 143 -13.00 11.44 -2.43
N ARG A 144 -12.39 10.86 -1.37
CA ARG A 144 -12.14 9.44 -1.27
C ARG A 144 -12.52 8.92 0.10
N ASP A 145 -13.32 7.86 0.12
CA ASP A 145 -13.56 7.04 1.31
C ASP A 145 -12.86 5.70 1.14
N THR A 146 -12.18 5.25 2.19
CA THR A 146 -11.47 3.96 2.20
C THR A 146 -11.83 3.20 3.46
N TYR A 147 -12.18 1.94 3.30
CA TYR A 147 -12.46 0.97 4.35
C TYR A 147 -11.47 -0.17 4.22
N ASN A 148 -10.76 -0.48 5.27
CA ASN A 148 -9.91 -1.67 5.34
C ASN A 148 -10.35 -2.54 6.51
N LEU A 149 -10.51 -3.83 6.26
CA LEU A 149 -10.89 -4.86 7.22
C LEU A 149 -9.89 -6.01 7.12
N MET A 150 -9.23 -6.34 8.23
CA MET A 150 -8.32 -7.48 8.30
C MET A 150 -8.75 -8.39 9.44
N GLY A 151 -8.78 -9.68 9.18
CA GLY A 151 -9.00 -10.73 10.17
C GLY A 151 -7.99 -11.85 9.97
N ALA A 152 -7.40 -12.32 11.06
CA ALA A 152 -6.46 -13.42 11.03
C ALA A 152 -6.66 -14.37 12.21
N LEU A 153 -6.47 -15.66 11.95
CA LEU A 153 -6.56 -16.73 12.92
C LEU A 153 -5.33 -17.63 12.81
N SER A 154 -4.77 -18.01 13.96
CA SER A 154 -3.76 -19.04 14.06
C SER A 154 -4.20 -20.11 15.04
N TRP A 155 -3.95 -21.34 14.68
CA TRP A 155 -4.24 -22.52 15.51
C TRP A 155 -3.03 -23.43 15.59
N GLU A 156 -2.52 -23.60 16.82
CA GLU A 156 -1.50 -24.62 17.10
C GLU A 156 -2.14 -26.00 17.13
N ILE A 157 -1.73 -26.86 16.19
CA ILE A 157 -2.25 -28.22 16.03
C ILE A 157 -1.48 -29.19 16.93
N TYR A 158 -0.15 -29.12 16.90
CA TYR A 158 0.69 -30.07 17.59
C TYR A 158 2.09 -29.51 17.90
N LYS A 159 2.50 -29.47 19.19
CA LYS A 159 3.84 -29.09 19.65
C LYS A 159 4.45 -27.87 18.97
N GLY A 160 3.69 -26.79 18.87
CA GLY A 160 4.10 -25.53 18.25
C GLY A 160 3.91 -25.49 16.73
N LEU A 161 3.61 -26.61 16.05
CA LEU A 161 3.17 -26.61 14.67
C LEU A 161 1.81 -25.91 14.58
N ALA A 162 1.74 -24.84 13.82
CA ALA A 162 0.52 -24.05 13.66
C ALA A 162 0.14 -23.90 12.21
N ILE A 163 -1.16 -23.79 11.97
CA ILE A 163 -1.76 -23.33 10.72
C ILE A 163 -2.45 -21.99 10.96
N GLY A 164 -2.56 -21.18 9.93
CA GLY A 164 -3.25 -19.91 10.05
C GLY A 164 -3.81 -19.42 8.74
N THR A 165 -4.80 -18.57 8.84
CA THR A 165 -5.39 -17.87 7.71
C THR A 165 -5.57 -16.40 8.02
N LYS A 166 -5.43 -15.55 6.99
CA LYS A 166 -5.60 -14.10 7.04
C LYS A 166 -6.46 -13.69 5.86
N VAL A 167 -7.42 -12.86 6.13
CA VAL A 167 -8.22 -12.15 5.12
C VAL A 167 -7.92 -10.68 5.28
N ASP A 168 -7.54 -10.01 4.20
CA ASP A 168 -7.40 -8.56 4.13
C ASP A 168 -8.31 -8.04 3.02
N PHE A 169 -9.20 -7.13 3.36
CA PHE A 169 -10.18 -6.58 2.44
C PHE A 169 -10.15 -5.06 2.50
N THR A 170 -9.93 -4.44 1.34
CA THR A 170 -10.02 -3.00 1.18
C THR A 170 -11.10 -2.65 0.16
N ALA A 171 -12.00 -1.76 0.54
CA ALA A 171 -12.93 -1.11 -0.36
C ALA A 171 -12.68 0.39 -0.33
N ALA A 172 -12.69 1.03 -1.50
CA ALA A 172 -12.59 2.47 -1.59
C ALA A 172 -13.43 3.02 -2.73
N ASN A 173 -13.83 4.27 -2.59
CA ASN A 173 -14.46 5.01 -3.67
C ASN A 173 -13.84 6.41 -3.78
N VAL A 174 -13.76 6.90 -5.01
CA VAL A 174 -13.34 8.27 -5.34
C VAL A 174 -14.37 8.91 -6.24
N ALA A 175 -14.66 10.18 -6.02
CA ALA A 175 -15.43 11.00 -6.93
C ALA A 175 -14.73 12.34 -7.17
N LYS A 176 -14.63 12.74 -8.44
CA LYS A 176 -14.17 14.07 -8.84
C LYS A 176 -15.37 14.99 -9.13
N TYR A 177 -15.34 16.18 -8.59
CA TYR A 177 -16.36 17.22 -8.75
C TYR A 177 -15.86 18.32 -9.70
N LYS A 178 -15.80 18.05 -10.95
CA LYS A 178 -15.63 18.95 -12.10
C LYS A 178 -15.53 18.09 -13.36
N ASP A 179 -16.14 18.49 -14.44
CA ASP A 179 -16.09 17.75 -15.70
C ASP A 179 -14.68 17.83 -16.35
N LEU A 180 -14.09 16.79 -16.95
CA LEU A 180 -14.68 15.45 -17.00
C LEU A 180 -14.68 14.82 -15.59
N ARG A 181 -15.86 14.35 -15.14
CA ARG A 181 -15.99 13.67 -13.83
C ARG A 181 -15.70 12.20 -13.99
N HIS A 182 -15.14 11.62 -12.93
CA HIS A 182 -15.05 10.17 -12.80
C HIS A 182 -15.51 9.73 -11.41
N LYS A 183 -16.08 8.54 -11.36
CA LYS A 183 -16.34 7.80 -10.13
C LYS A 183 -15.57 6.50 -10.23
N THR A 184 -14.72 6.22 -9.25
CA THR A 184 -13.88 5.04 -9.22
C THR A 184 -14.17 4.26 -7.96
N LYS A 185 -14.37 2.95 -8.10
CA LYS A 185 -14.59 2.02 -6.98
C LYS A 185 -13.47 1.00 -6.98
N LEU A 186 -12.87 0.79 -5.83
CA LEU A 186 -11.84 -0.21 -5.57
C LEU A 186 -12.37 -1.30 -4.68
N MET A 187 -12.07 -2.54 -5.03
CA MET A 187 -12.19 -3.71 -4.19
C MET A 187 -10.87 -4.49 -4.27
N ASP A 188 -10.24 -4.72 -3.13
CA ASP A 188 -8.99 -5.48 -3.01
C ASP A 188 -9.17 -6.52 -1.91
N LEU A 189 -9.13 -7.78 -2.27
CA LEU A 189 -9.28 -8.91 -1.36
C LEU A 189 -8.05 -9.80 -1.45
N ALA A 190 -7.36 -9.98 -0.32
CA ALA A 190 -6.28 -10.96 -0.18
C ALA A 190 -6.67 -12.04 0.83
N LEU A 191 -6.46 -13.29 0.45
CA LEU A 191 -6.61 -14.46 1.30
C LEU A 191 -5.25 -15.16 1.38
N THR A 192 -4.69 -15.24 2.59
CA THR A 192 -3.41 -15.90 2.86
C THR A 192 -3.62 -17.06 3.80
N THR A 193 -3.11 -18.24 3.45
CA THR A 193 -3.10 -19.42 4.32
C THR A 193 -1.68 -19.92 4.48
N GLY A 194 -1.28 -20.26 5.70
CA GLY A 194 0.09 -20.62 5.96
C GLY A 194 0.27 -21.64 7.10
N VAL A 195 1.51 -22.06 7.21
CA VAL A 195 1.99 -23.02 8.21
C VAL A 195 3.21 -22.42 8.91
N TYR A 196 3.35 -22.66 10.20
CA TYR A 196 4.50 -22.31 11.02
C TYR A 196 5.00 -23.54 11.78
N VAL A 197 6.31 -23.78 11.71
CA VAL A 197 6.97 -24.95 12.32
C VAL A 197 8.16 -24.48 13.15
N PRO A 198 8.14 -24.59 14.48
CA PRO A 198 9.32 -24.35 15.32
C PRO A 198 10.26 -25.57 15.29
N LEU A 199 11.52 -25.33 14.92
CA LEU A 199 12.59 -26.34 14.82
C LEU A 199 13.86 -25.78 15.48
N GLN A 200 13.85 -25.60 16.79
CA GLN A 200 14.96 -24.94 17.50
C GLN A 200 16.36 -25.45 17.08
N PRO A 201 17.30 -24.52 16.78
CA PRO A 201 17.25 -23.06 16.94
C PRO A 201 16.56 -22.34 15.75
N PHE A 202 15.96 -23.05 14.83
CA PHE A 202 15.28 -22.52 13.65
C PHE A 202 13.76 -22.51 13.84
N SER A 203 13.12 -21.72 13.02
CA SER A 203 11.68 -21.78 12.78
C SER A 203 11.41 -21.53 11.30
N LEU A 204 10.46 -22.26 10.74
CA LEU A 204 10.12 -22.23 9.32
C LEU A 204 8.68 -21.81 9.15
N GLY A 205 8.42 -21.06 8.11
CA GLY A 205 7.09 -20.68 7.67
C GLY A 205 6.92 -20.85 6.17
N PHE A 206 5.72 -21.18 5.78
CA PHE A 206 5.28 -21.21 4.39
C PHE A 206 3.87 -20.65 4.31
N ASN A 207 3.58 -19.81 3.31
CA ASN A 207 2.23 -19.37 3.03
C ASN A 207 1.97 -19.27 1.53
N TYR A 208 0.70 -19.41 1.18
CA TYR A 208 0.15 -19.11 -0.13
C TYR A 208 -0.83 -17.96 0.00
N THR A 209 -0.74 -17.00 -0.93
CA THR A 209 -1.62 -15.84 -1.01
C THR A 209 -2.32 -15.80 -2.36
N TYR A 210 -3.65 -15.74 -2.33
CA TYR A 210 -4.48 -15.34 -3.45
C TYR A 210 -4.96 -13.90 -3.20
N ARG A 211 -4.75 -13.00 -4.17
CA ARG A 211 -5.27 -11.64 -4.09
C ARG A 211 -6.00 -11.30 -5.37
N ARG A 212 -7.17 -10.70 -5.23
CA ARG A 212 -7.95 -10.12 -6.33
C ARG A 212 -8.21 -8.66 -6.07
N ASN A 213 -7.74 -7.84 -7.00
CA ASN A 213 -7.93 -6.40 -6.99
C ASN A 213 -8.76 -6.01 -8.21
N THR A 214 -9.81 -5.23 -7.99
CA THR A 214 -10.67 -4.71 -9.06
C THR A 214 -10.89 -3.24 -8.84
N GLU A 215 -10.59 -2.44 -9.83
CA GLU A 215 -10.80 -1.01 -9.82
C GLU A 215 -11.65 -0.61 -11.00
N SER A 216 -12.91 -0.21 -10.73
CA SER A 216 -13.91 0.12 -11.77
C SER A 216 -14.07 1.63 -11.87
N VAL A 217 -13.90 2.16 -13.08
CA VAL A 217 -14.04 3.59 -13.39
C VAL A 217 -15.26 3.81 -14.29
N ILE A 218 -16.04 4.82 -13.98
CA ILE A 218 -17.08 5.36 -14.87
C ILE A 218 -16.87 6.87 -15.02
N PHE A 219 -16.94 7.34 -16.25
CA PHE A 219 -16.84 8.76 -16.61
C PHE A 219 -18.20 9.37 -16.88
N SER A 220 -18.35 10.65 -16.59
CA SER A 220 -19.58 11.38 -16.87
C SER A 220 -19.31 12.88 -17.03
N THR A 221 -20.19 13.55 -17.76
CA THR A 221 -20.27 15.01 -17.83
C THR A 221 -21.58 15.50 -17.22
N TYR A 222 -21.56 16.68 -16.63
CA TYR A 222 -22.74 17.32 -16.07
C TYR A 222 -23.12 18.58 -16.87
N ALA A 223 -22.16 19.14 -17.60
CA ALA A 223 -22.36 20.30 -18.42
C ALA A 223 -23.22 19.97 -19.66
N SER A 224 -24.22 20.79 -19.92
CA SER A 224 -25.09 20.71 -21.11
C SER A 224 -24.50 21.43 -22.33
N ASN A 225 -23.30 21.98 -22.24
CA ASN A 225 -22.63 22.70 -23.32
C ASN A 225 -21.89 21.72 -24.26
N ALA A 226 -21.66 22.14 -25.49
CA ALA A 226 -21.00 21.37 -26.55
C ALA A 226 -19.48 21.21 -26.36
N GLN A 227 -18.99 21.25 -25.12
CA GLN A 227 -17.58 21.04 -24.84
C GLN A 227 -17.21 19.58 -25.03
N GLU A 228 -16.28 19.29 -25.92
CA GLU A 228 -15.67 17.98 -26.03
C GLU A 228 -14.58 17.82 -24.96
N PHE A 229 -14.66 16.71 -24.23
CA PHE A 229 -13.65 16.32 -23.25
C PHE A 229 -12.81 15.19 -23.82
N THR A 230 -11.53 15.21 -23.51
CA THR A 230 -10.57 14.19 -23.90
C THR A 230 -9.85 13.64 -22.68
N SER A 231 -9.36 12.42 -22.81
CA SER A 231 -8.51 11.75 -21.82
C SER A 231 -7.24 11.29 -22.49
N TYR A 232 -6.16 11.34 -21.77
CA TYR A 232 -4.87 10.83 -22.20
C TYR A 232 -4.61 9.45 -21.58
N ILE A 233 -4.52 8.44 -22.42
CA ILE A 233 -4.17 7.09 -22.03
C ILE A 233 -2.65 6.97 -22.03
N ASN A 234 -2.06 7.03 -20.85
CA ASN A 234 -0.61 7.08 -20.63
C ASN A 234 -0.04 5.67 -20.43
N TYR A 235 0.68 5.16 -21.39
CA TYR A 235 1.28 3.83 -21.32
C TYR A 235 2.62 3.80 -20.58
N GLY A 236 3.28 4.94 -20.47
CA GLY A 236 4.60 5.01 -19.86
C GLY A 236 5.00 6.44 -19.56
N PRO A 237 6.24 6.88 -19.81
CA PRO A 237 6.69 8.22 -19.49
C PRO A 237 6.08 9.25 -20.46
N TRP A 238 4.79 9.54 -20.29
CA TRP A 238 4.01 10.48 -21.11
C TRP A 238 4.04 10.15 -22.62
N ILE A 239 3.96 8.85 -22.96
CA ILE A 239 3.64 8.38 -24.30
C ILE A 239 2.36 7.56 -24.25
N GLY A 240 1.48 7.74 -25.22
CA GLY A 240 0.20 7.08 -25.28
C GLY A 240 -0.68 7.67 -26.36
N LYS A 241 -1.98 7.72 -26.12
CA LYS A 241 -2.97 8.27 -27.05
C LYS A 241 -3.97 9.16 -26.35
N THR A 242 -4.41 10.22 -27.03
CA THR A 242 -5.58 10.99 -26.65
C THR A 242 -6.83 10.27 -27.13
N GLU A 243 -7.85 10.19 -26.30
CA GLU A 243 -9.14 9.57 -26.58
C GLU A 243 -10.28 10.53 -26.21
N PRO A 244 -11.23 10.79 -27.11
CA PRO A 244 -12.40 11.58 -26.77
C PRO A 244 -13.29 10.82 -25.80
N PHE A 245 -13.92 11.55 -24.89
CA PHE A 245 -14.95 11.00 -24.03
C PHE A 245 -16.16 10.58 -24.90
N SER A 246 -16.57 9.32 -24.77
CA SER A 246 -17.61 8.74 -25.60
C SER A 246 -18.36 7.61 -24.90
N SER A 247 -19.26 6.96 -25.62
CA SER A 247 -19.97 5.76 -25.16
C SER A 247 -19.20 4.45 -25.38
N SER A 248 -17.93 4.53 -25.73
CA SER A 248 -17.05 3.37 -25.95
C SER A 248 -15.60 3.74 -25.64
N GLY A 249 -14.71 2.76 -25.55
CA GLY A 249 -13.29 2.96 -25.28
C GLY A 249 -12.93 2.95 -23.80
N PHE A 250 -11.78 3.53 -23.47
CA PHE A 250 -11.24 3.55 -22.09
C PHE A 250 -12.10 4.42 -21.16
N THR A 251 -12.76 5.44 -21.69
CA THR A 251 -13.59 6.39 -20.94
C THR A 251 -15.09 6.23 -21.26
N ASP A 252 -15.58 5.01 -21.29
CA ASP A 252 -16.97 4.70 -21.57
C ASP A 252 -17.91 5.38 -20.55
N SER A 253 -18.86 6.20 -21.05
CA SER A 253 -19.83 6.92 -20.21
C SER A 253 -21.06 6.10 -19.84
N ASN A 254 -21.29 4.97 -20.51
CA ASN A 254 -22.51 4.16 -20.33
C ASN A 254 -22.30 2.99 -19.36
N ARG A 255 -21.04 2.63 -19.08
CA ARG A 255 -20.74 1.51 -18.20
C ARG A 255 -19.40 1.66 -17.49
N GLU A 256 -19.34 1.06 -16.32
CA GLU A 256 -18.09 0.96 -15.57
C GLU A 256 -17.09 0.07 -16.32
N GLN A 257 -15.84 0.53 -16.43
CA GLN A 257 -14.74 -0.21 -17.01
C GLN A 257 -13.82 -0.69 -15.90
N PRO A 258 -13.72 -2.00 -15.65
CA PRO A 258 -12.86 -2.54 -14.60
C PRO A 258 -11.43 -2.76 -15.10
N MET A 259 -10.47 -2.37 -14.26
CA MET A 259 -9.12 -2.92 -14.23
C MET A 259 -9.12 -4.05 -13.21
N LEU A 260 -8.92 -5.27 -13.65
CA LEU A 260 -8.86 -6.44 -12.79
C LEU A 260 -7.42 -6.94 -12.70
N ASN A 261 -6.98 -7.26 -11.49
CA ASN A 261 -5.72 -7.91 -11.21
C ASN A 261 -5.96 -9.15 -10.34
N GLU A 262 -5.33 -10.26 -10.69
CA GLU A 262 -5.27 -11.47 -9.89
C GLU A 262 -3.81 -11.80 -9.60
N TYR A 263 -3.52 -12.12 -8.34
CA TYR A 263 -2.19 -12.45 -7.86
C TYR A 263 -2.20 -13.83 -7.22
N HIS A 264 -1.14 -14.59 -7.50
CA HIS A 264 -0.84 -15.86 -6.85
C HIS A 264 0.56 -15.76 -6.29
N GLY A 265 0.70 -15.83 -4.97
CA GLY A 265 1.95 -15.64 -4.26
C GLY A 265 2.30 -16.82 -3.36
N LEU A 266 3.60 -17.06 -3.21
CA LEU A 266 4.19 -18.01 -2.28
C LEU A 266 5.16 -17.27 -1.38
N GLY A 267 5.02 -17.43 -0.06
CA GLY A 267 5.90 -16.87 0.93
C GLY A 267 6.69 -17.96 1.67
N LEU A 268 7.98 -17.72 1.83
CA LEU A 268 8.90 -18.58 2.60
C LEU A 268 9.49 -17.76 3.74
N GLN A 269 9.42 -18.27 4.97
CA GLN A 269 9.98 -17.61 6.14
C GLN A 269 10.98 -18.53 6.85
N LEU A 270 12.07 -17.93 7.32
CA LEU A 270 13.09 -18.58 8.14
C LEU A 270 13.43 -17.67 9.32
N GLY A 271 13.23 -18.17 10.54
CA GLY A 271 13.76 -17.58 11.75
C GLY A 271 14.92 -18.39 12.27
N TRP A 272 15.95 -17.74 12.78
CA TRP A 272 17.11 -18.35 13.42
C TRP A 272 17.46 -17.64 14.71
N GLU A 273 17.43 -18.36 15.83
CA GLU A 273 17.90 -17.90 17.13
C GLU A 273 19.41 -18.18 17.22
N ILE A 274 20.23 -17.21 16.77
CA ILE A 274 21.70 -17.33 16.71
C ILE A 274 22.27 -17.43 18.12
N LEU A 275 21.77 -16.58 19.03
CA LEU A 275 22.10 -16.53 20.45
C LEU A 275 20.81 -16.23 21.24
N PRO A 276 20.76 -16.47 22.56
CA PRO A 276 19.56 -16.19 23.37
C PRO A 276 19.03 -14.76 23.25
N HIS A 277 19.87 -13.81 22.88
CA HIS A 277 19.52 -12.39 22.73
C HIS A 277 19.66 -11.87 21.28
N LEU A 278 20.04 -12.74 20.33
CA LEU A 278 20.24 -12.36 18.93
C LEU A 278 19.45 -13.31 18.01
N SER A 279 18.49 -12.78 17.30
CA SER A 279 17.68 -13.54 16.33
C SER A 279 17.74 -12.90 14.95
N TRP A 280 17.61 -13.74 13.91
CA TRP A 280 17.59 -13.35 12.53
C TRP A 280 16.35 -13.93 11.85
N PHE A 281 15.57 -13.09 11.22
CA PHE A 281 14.36 -13.44 10.47
C PHE A 281 14.52 -13.08 9.00
N ASN A 282 14.07 -13.98 8.13
CA ASN A 282 14.06 -13.80 6.68
C ASN A 282 12.69 -14.15 6.13
N HIS A 283 12.23 -13.39 5.15
CA HIS A 283 10.97 -13.61 4.45
C HIS A 283 11.17 -13.31 2.97
N LEU A 284 10.82 -14.26 2.11
CA LEU A 284 10.82 -14.15 0.67
C LEU A 284 9.42 -14.43 0.15
N ASP A 285 8.80 -13.45 -0.49
CA ASP A 285 7.57 -13.59 -1.25
C ASP A 285 7.85 -13.54 -2.75
N MET A 286 7.20 -14.44 -3.48
CA MET A 286 7.24 -14.50 -4.93
C MET A 286 5.79 -14.54 -5.44
N ALA A 287 5.40 -13.57 -6.26
CA ALA A 287 4.05 -13.51 -6.80
C ALA A 287 4.03 -13.31 -8.31
N TYR A 288 3.02 -13.89 -8.94
CA TYR A 288 2.65 -13.64 -10.32
C TYR A 288 1.34 -12.87 -10.35
N ARG A 289 1.33 -11.74 -11.06
CA ARG A 289 0.17 -10.90 -11.33
C ARG A 289 -0.25 -11.06 -12.78
N LYS A 290 -1.53 -11.23 -13.03
CA LYS A 290 -2.16 -11.11 -14.34
C LYS A 290 -3.40 -10.24 -14.24
N GLY A 291 -3.72 -9.53 -15.30
CA GLY A 291 -4.90 -8.69 -15.29
C GLY A 291 -5.28 -8.15 -16.66
N TYR A 292 -6.34 -7.36 -16.66
CA TYR A 292 -6.86 -6.73 -17.88
C TYR A 292 -7.66 -5.48 -17.51
N TYR A 293 -7.90 -4.62 -18.52
CA TYR A 293 -8.83 -3.49 -18.43
C TYR A 293 -9.94 -3.62 -19.46
N GLY A 294 -11.18 -3.48 -19.01
CA GLY A 294 -12.38 -3.67 -19.83
C GLY A 294 -13.25 -4.82 -19.33
N ARG A 295 -14.24 -5.24 -20.10
CA ARG A 295 -15.17 -6.32 -19.74
C ARG A 295 -15.00 -7.51 -20.66
N LYS A 296 -14.88 -8.70 -20.08
CA LYS A 296 -14.86 -9.97 -20.82
C LYS A 296 -16.27 -10.42 -21.18
N SER A 297 -16.66 -10.14 -22.41
CA SER A 297 -17.90 -10.63 -23.03
C SER A 297 -17.73 -10.60 -24.55
N PRO A 298 -18.43 -11.44 -25.32
CA PRO A 298 -18.43 -11.32 -26.78
C PRO A 298 -18.87 -9.94 -27.30
N TYR A 299 -19.65 -9.22 -26.52
CA TYR A 299 -20.24 -7.90 -26.87
C TYR A 299 -19.55 -6.72 -26.21
N THR A 300 -18.44 -6.92 -25.54
CA THR A 300 -17.68 -5.87 -24.86
C THR A 300 -16.20 -6.01 -25.17
N ILE A 301 -15.43 -4.93 -24.92
CA ILE A 301 -14.03 -4.89 -25.28
C ILE A 301 -13.18 -5.07 -24.02
N VAL A 302 -12.15 -5.92 -24.10
CA VAL A 302 -10.98 -5.90 -23.24
C VAL A 302 -9.92 -5.09 -23.95
N HIS A 303 -9.62 -3.90 -23.45
CA HIS A 303 -8.72 -2.96 -24.10
C HIS A 303 -7.26 -3.34 -23.94
N THR A 304 -6.87 -3.80 -22.73
CA THR A 304 -5.48 -4.20 -22.45
C THR A 304 -5.44 -5.46 -21.61
N ASN A 305 -4.33 -6.21 -21.75
CA ASN A 305 -3.93 -7.27 -20.84
C ASN A 305 -2.58 -6.89 -20.22
N HIS A 306 -2.32 -7.34 -19.01
CA HIS A 306 -1.02 -7.13 -18.37
C HIS A 306 -0.66 -8.30 -17.47
N HIS A 307 0.65 -8.46 -17.26
CA HIS A 307 1.18 -9.44 -16.33
C HIS A 307 2.49 -8.93 -15.71
N SER A 308 2.82 -9.40 -14.52
CA SER A 308 4.08 -9.10 -13.86
C SER A 308 4.55 -10.22 -12.95
N HIS A 309 5.86 -10.26 -12.71
CA HIS A 309 6.51 -11.03 -11.66
C HIS A 309 6.95 -10.10 -10.55
N ILE A 310 6.65 -10.47 -9.31
CA ILE A 310 6.92 -9.70 -8.12
C ILE A 310 7.77 -10.54 -7.18
N TYR A 311 8.83 -9.93 -6.65
CA TYR A 311 9.74 -10.52 -5.66
C TYR A 311 9.92 -9.54 -4.51
N ASP A 312 9.56 -9.96 -3.31
CA ASP A 312 9.71 -9.18 -2.10
C ASP A 312 10.54 -9.97 -1.10
N TYR A 313 11.70 -9.44 -0.73
CA TYR A 313 12.57 -10.02 0.29
C TYR A 313 12.68 -9.06 1.47
N GLN A 314 12.51 -9.58 2.68
CA GLN A 314 12.63 -8.85 3.92
C GLN A 314 13.49 -9.63 4.89
N THR A 315 14.38 -8.95 5.59
CA THR A 315 15.16 -9.56 6.65
C THR A 315 15.27 -8.61 7.83
N ARG A 316 15.27 -9.17 9.03
CA ARG A 316 15.41 -8.46 10.27
C ARG A 316 16.41 -9.17 11.19
N LEU A 317 17.42 -8.43 11.64
CA LEU A 317 18.27 -8.82 12.75
C LEU A 317 17.75 -8.13 14.02
N THR A 318 17.48 -8.90 15.06
CA THR A 318 16.99 -8.39 16.36
C THR A 318 17.98 -8.71 17.45
N LEU A 319 18.47 -7.68 18.13
CA LEU A 319 19.25 -7.78 19.36
C LEU A 319 18.35 -7.37 20.54
N ASN A 320 18.11 -8.30 21.45
CA ASN A 320 17.22 -8.11 22.61
C ASN A 320 18.05 -8.11 23.89
N LEU A 321 18.17 -6.95 24.51
CA LEU A 321 18.86 -6.74 25.79
C LEU A 321 17.82 -6.43 26.88
N ASP A 322 18.23 -6.43 28.16
CA ASP A 322 17.30 -6.33 29.31
C ASP A 322 16.22 -5.23 29.17
N LYS A 323 16.61 -4.00 28.84
CA LYS A 323 15.69 -2.86 28.66
C LYS A 323 15.80 -2.18 27.30
N GLN A 324 16.41 -2.86 26.34
CA GLN A 324 16.67 -2.32 25.02
C GLN A 324 16.44 -3.38 23.97
N ILE A 325 15.80 -2.99 22.87
CA ILE A 325 15.61 -3.86 21.70
C ILE A 325 16.07 -3.08 20.47
N HIS A 326 16.90 -3.71 19.66
CA HIS A 326 17.42 -3.14 18.44
C HIS A 326 17.02 -3.99 17.26
N HIS A 327 16.46 -3.36 16.25
CA HIS A 327 16.14 -3.99 14.98
C HIS A 327 16.95 -3.36 13.86
N LEU A 328 17.57 -4.20 13.05
CA LEU A 328 18.14 -3.81 11.77
C LEU A 328 17.31 -4.50 10.67
N ASP A 329 16.62 -3.71 9.89
CA ASP A 329 15.74 -4.16 8.82
C ASP A 329 16.37 -3.91 7.46
N PHE A 330 16.32 -4.88 6.57
CA PHE A 330 16.58 -4.70 5.15
C PHE A 330 15.41 -5.27 4.36
N SER A 331 14.98 -4.56 3.32
CA SER A 331 14.02 -5.10 2.36
C SER A 331 14.38 -4.72 0.92
N PHE A 332 14.02 -5.62 0.02
CA PHE A 332 14.13 -5.45 -1.42
C PHE A 332 12.81 -5.87 -2.07
N SER A 333 12.25 -5.00 -2.91
CA SER A 333 11.05 -5.29 -3.70
C SER A 333 11.35 -5.06 -5.18
N SER A 334 10.94 -5.99 -6.03
CA SER A 334 11.10 -5.90 -7.48
C SER A 334 9.84 -6.32 -8.20
N GLU A 335 9.38 -5.53 -9.15
CA GLU A 335 8.29 -5.91 -10.06
C GLU A 335 8.67 -5.57 -11.49
N ASN A 336 8.47 -6.53 -12.41
CA ASN A 336 8.61 -6.35 -13.85
C ASN A 336 7.27 -6.60 -14.51
N LEU A 337 6.68 -5.54 -15.09
CA LEU A 337 5.36 -5.53 -15.68
C LEU A 337 5.41 -5.30 -17.18
N VAL A 338 4.64 -6.10 -17.90
CA VAL A 338 4.34 -5.91 -19.32
C VAL A 338 2.85 -5.59 -19.47
N ASN A 339 2.54 -4.56 -20.26
CA ASN A 339 1.18 -4.23 -20.66
C ASN A 339 1.05 -4.33 -22.19
N GLU A 340 -0.04 -4.93 -22.65
CA GLU A 340 -0.34 -5.16 -24.06
C GLU A 340 -1.72 -4.61 -24.38
N MET A 341 -1.82 -3.87 -25.46
CA MET A 341 -3.09 -3.38 -25.99
C MET A 341 -3.67 -4.39 -26.96
N ASN A 342 -4.93 -4.74 -26.77
CA ASN A 342 -5.62 -5.65 -27.67
C ASN A 342 -6.07 -4.93 -28.93
N ALA A 343 -5.63 -5.45 -30.06
CA ALA A 343 -6.21 -5.10 -31.36
C ALA A 343 -7.45 -5.96 -31.63
N TYR A 344 -8.48 -5.38 -32.20
CA TYR A 344 -9.72 -6.11 -32.47
C TYR A 344 -10.41 -5.60 -33.74
N ARG A 345 -11.23 -6.48 -34.35
CA ARG A 345 -12.18 -6.14 -35.40
C ARG A 345 -13.60 -6.26 -34.87
N SER A 346 -14.46 -5.32 -35.25
CA SER A 346 -15.90 -5.38 -34.96
C SER A 346 -16.59 -6.05 -36.12
N ASN A 347 -17.28 -7.16 -35.86
CA ASN A 347 -18.08 -7.91 -36.82
C ASN A 347 -19.54 -7.85 -36.39
N LYS A 348 -20.46 -8.11 -37.32
CA LYS A 348 -21.88 -8.28 -37.03
C LYS A 348 -22.25 -9.78 -37.21
N ASN A 349 -23.04 -10.29 -36.28
CA ASN A 349 -23.68 -11.62 -36.46
C ASN A 349 -24.90 -11.53 -37.40
N GLU A 350 -25.51 -12.66 -37.67
CA GLU A 350 -26.69 -12.76 -38.53
C GLU A 350 -27.91 -11.96 -38.01
N GLN A 351 -27.97 -11.74 -36.67
CA GLN A 351 -29.01 -10.96 -36.02
C GLN A 351 -28.66 -9.47 -35.96
N GLY A 352 -27.55 -9.01 -36.56
CA GLY A 352 -27.10 -7.62 -36.61
C GLY A 352 -26.40 -7.14 -35.33
N ALA A 353 -26.18 -8.00 -34.33
CA ALA A 353 -25.46 -7.64 -33.12
C ALA A 353 -23.94 -7.61 -33.35
N TYR A 354 -23.28 -6.59 -32.84
CA TYR A 354 -21.83 -6.47 -32.92
C TYR A 354 -21.15 -7.45 -31.95
N PHE A 355 -20.08 -8.12 -32.43
CA PHE A 355 -19.14 -8.86 -31.60
C PHE A 355 -17.71 -8.54 -32.00
N TYR A 356 -16.78 -8.77 -31.08
CA TYR A 356 -15.38 -8.38 -31.24
C TYR A 356 -14.49 -9.61 -31.41
N GLN A 357 -13.72 -9.63 -32.49
CA GLN A 357 -12.68 -10.63 -32.76
C GLN A 357 -11.32 -10.02 -32.46
N TYR A 358 -10.62 -10.59 -31.47
CA TYR A 358 -9.28 -10.14 -31.10
C TYR A 358 -8.23 -10.63 -32.11
N LEU A 359 -7.28 -9.77 -32.39
CA LEU A 359 -6.07 -10.04 -33.15
C LEU A 359 -4.90 -10.15 -32.17
N ASP A 360 -3.68 -10.33 -32.69
CA ASP A 360 -2.48 -10.36 -31.87
C ASP A 360 -2.33 -9.05 -31.07
N PRO A 361 -2.07 -9.14 -29.77
CA PRO A 361 -1.91 -7.96 -28.92
C PRO A 361 -0.64 -7.21 -29.26
N VAL A 362 -0.67 -5.90 -29.07
CA VAL A 362 0.48 -5.01 -29.31
C VAL A 362 1.02 -4.53 -27.97
N LYS A 363 2.31 -4.74 -27.74
CA LYS A 363 2.97 -4.28 -26.51
C LYS A 363 2.87 -2.76 -26.39
N SER A 364 2.32 -2.27 -25.28
CA SER A 364 2.13 -0.83 -25.02
C SER A 364 2.98 -0.31 -23.88
N ALA A 365 3.42 -1.17 -22.95
CA ALA A 365 4.34 -0.76 -21.88
C ALA A 365 5.21 -1.90 -21.38
N ASN A 366 6.42 -1.53 -20.94
CA ASN A 366 7.31 -2.35 -20.15
C ASN A 366 7.83 -1.52 -18.97
N LYS A 367 7.57 -1.96 -17.75
CA LYS A 367 7.88 -1.19 -16.53
C LYS A 367 8.57 -2.06 -15.51
N ALA A 368 9.60 -1.52 -14.87
CA ALA A 368 10.32 -2.17 -13.78
C ALA A 368 10.41 -1.21 -12.60
N TRP A 369 10.13 -1.72 -11.40
CA TRP A 369 10.31 -1.04 -10.13
C TRP A 369 11.21 -1.88 -9.25
N ASN A 370 12.21 -1.25 -8.66
CA ASN A 370 13.10 -1.87 -7.69
C ASN A 370 13.24 -0.93 -6.51
N ASP A 371 12.83 -1.39 -5.36
CA ASP A 371 12.85 -0.63 -4.12
C ASP A 371 13.73 -1.32 -3.10
N VAL A 372 14.64 -0.58 -2.48
CA VAL A 372 15.53 -1.07 -1.41
C VAL A 372 15.30 -0.20 -0.19
N HIS A 373 15.15 -0.83 0.96
CA HIS A 373 15.05 -0.16 2.24
C HIS A 373 16.07 -0.76 3.21
N LEU A 374 16.78 0.12 3.94
CA LEU A 374 17.60 -0.21 5.09
C LEU A 374 17.12 0.64 6.26
N GLY A 375 16.77 0.01 7.38
CA GLY A 375 16.22 0.68 8.55
C GLY A 375 16.83 0.18 9.84
N TYR A 376 17.00 1.07 10.78
CA TYR A 376 17.33 0.79 12.16
C TYR A 376 16.22 1.33 13.06
N THR A 377 15.80 0.51 14.03
CA THR A 377 14.88 0.92 15.10
C THR A 377 15.44 0.47 16.44
N GLY A 378 15.70 1.41 17.32
CA GLY A 378 16.16 1.16 18.69
C GLY A 378 15.09 1.58 19.70
N TYR A 379 14.70 0.64 20.55
CA TYR A 379 13.81 0.87 21.69
C TYR A 379 14.64 0.89 22.98
N TYR A 380 14.48 1.92 23.80
CA TYR A 380 15.25 2.10 25.01
C TYR A 380 14.33 2.34 26.20
N GLY A 381 14.72 1.78 27.35
CA GLY A 381 13.95 1.89 28.59
C GLY A 381 12.59 1.19 28.46
N VAL A 382 12.58 -0.01 27.90
CA VAL A 382 11.34 -0.80 27.72
C VAL A 382 10.84 -1.26 29.09
N ILE A 383 9.61 -0.86 29.44
CA ILE A 383 8.93 -1.22 30.66
C ILE A 383 7.52 -1.71 30.27
N ASN A 384 7.18 -2.95 30.59
CA ASN A 384 5.87 -3.54 30.32
C ASN A 384 5.39 -3.33 28.85
N GLU A 385 6.29 -3.64 27.89
CA GLU A 385 6.00 -3.48 26.44
C GLU A 385 5.73 -2.03 26.01
N LEU A 386 6.26 -1.06 26.75
CA LEU A 386 6.25 0.36 26.43
C LEU A 386 7.68 0.90 26.44
N PRO A 387 8.24 1.30 25.30
CA PRO A 387 9.55 1.95 25.26
C PRO A 387 9.45 3.40 25.73
N LEU A 388 10.39 3.86 26.54
CA LEU A 388 10.48 5.28 26.91
C LEU A 388 11.03 6.13 25.76
N TRP A 389 11.94 5.58 24.97
CA TRP A 389 12.49 6.21 23.79
C TRP A 389 12.47 5.25 22.62
N THR A 390 12.14 5.77 21.44
CA THR A 390 12.31 5.06 20.17
C THR A 390 13.14 5.93 19.25
N VAL A 391 14.22 5.34 18.71
CA VAL A 391 15.10 5.96 17.72
C VAL A 391 14.92 5.21 16.41
N GLU A 392 14.65 5.95 15.35
CA GLU A 392 14.51 5.40 14.00
C GLU A 392 15.51 6.08 13.07
N ALA A 393 16.17 5.33 12.21
CA ALA A 393 16.99 5.87 11.14
C ALA A 393 16.95 4.91 9.95
N GLY A 394 17.04 5.44 8.74
CA GLY A 394 17.03 4.57 7.57
C GLY A 394 17.22 5.30 6.25
N ALA A 395 17.31 4.49 5.20
CA ALA A 395 17.42 4.94 3.83
C ALA A 395 16.52 4.13 2.91
N ASN A 396 15.91 4.81 1.95
CA ASN A 396 15.12 4.22 0.87
C ASN A 396 15.77 4.55 -0.47
N ILE A 397 15.88 3.58 -1.35
CA ILE A 397 16.31 3.77 -2.74
C ILE A 397 15.23 3.17 -3.61
N ALA A 398 14.64 3.97 -4.47
CA ALA A 398 13.67 3.50 -5.46
C ALA A 398 14.21 3.76 -6.87
N HIS A 399 14.19 2.73 -7.68
CA HIS A 399 14.58 2.76 -9.09
C HIS A 399 13.39 2.35 -9.94
N ARG A 400 13.02 3.21 -10.87
CA ARG A 400 11.93 2.98 -11.81
C ARG A 400 12.43 3.13 -13.23
N LYS A 401 12.29 2.07 -14.02
CA LYS A 401 12.54 2.07 -15.45
C LYS A 401 11.24 1.79 -16.19
N GLN A 402 10.92 2.59 -17.18
CA GLN A 402 9.69 2.41 -17.94
C GLN A 402 9.91 2.73 -19.42
N THR A 403 9.29 1.94 -20.28
CA THR A 403 9.19 2.18 -21.71
C THR A 403 7.73 2.08 -22.10
N GLY A 404 7.19 3.15 -22.67
CA GLY A 404 5.88 3.15 -23.31
C GLY A 404 6.02 3.08 -24.82
N TYR A 405 5.04 2.48 -25.50
CA TYR A 405 5.04 2.29 -26.95
C TYR A 405 3.76 2.85 -27.54
N SER A 406 3.90 3.60 -28.63
CA SER A 406 2.85 4.03 -29.55
C SER A 406 3.38 3.85 -30.96
N TYR A 407 3.37 2.61 -31.46
CA TYR A 407 4.06 2.20 -32.68
C TYR A 407 3.86 3.15 -33.86
N PRO A 408 4.96 3.46 -34.59
CA PRO A 408 6.30 2.88 -34.45
C PRO A 408 7.15 3.49 -33.33
N TYR A 409 6.64 4.47 -32.60
CA TYR A 409 7.37 5.26 -31.61
C TYR A 409 7.41 4.57 -30.25
N PHE A 410 8.49 4.82 -29.51
CA PHE A 410 8.59 4.49 -28.09
C PHE A 410 9.21 5.66 -27.31
N ARG A 411 8.96 5.68 -26.01
CA ARG A 411 9.61 6.59 -25.07
C ARG A 411 10.08 5.82 -23.84
N ARG A 412 11.35 6.02 -23.47
CA ARG A 412 11.97 5.40 -22.31
C ARG A 412 12.38 6.44 -21.29
N GLN A 413 12.28 6.07 -20.02
CA GLN A 413 12.78 6.87 -18.91
C GLN A 413 13.30 5.97 -17.79
N ASP A 414 14.43 6.37 -17.19
CA ASP A 414 15.03 5.78 -16.00
C ASP A 414 15.06 6.85 -14.89
N THR A 415 14.49 6.54 -13.73
CA THR A 415 14.43 7.46 -12.58
C THR A 415 14.86 6.76 -11.31
N ARG A 416 15.64 7.48 -10.48
CA ARG A 416 16.08 7.00 -9.17
C ARG A 416 15.77 8.04 -8.11
N THR A 417 15.24 7.59 -6.98
CA THR A 417 15.06 8.43 -5.81
C THR A 417 15.79 7.81 -4.63
N MET A 418 16.42 8.64 -3.84
CA MET A 418 17.09 8.27 -2.60
C MET A 418 16.52 9.13 -1.48
N GLU A 419 16.19 8.52 -0.37
CA GLU A 419 15.70 9.18 0.82
C GLU A 419 16.47 8.67 2.04
N ALA A 420 16.90 9.56 2.91
CA ALA A 420 17.41 9.23 4.22
C ALA A 420 16.53 9.91 5.28
N TYR A 421 16.23 9.20 6.35
CA TYR A 421 15.39 9.71 7.42
C TYR A 421 15.91 9.34 8.79
N THR A 422 15.52 10.13 9.79
CA THR A 422 15.71 9.83 11.20
C THR A 422 14.49 10.30 11.99
N GLY A 423 14.19 9.60 13.06
CA GLY A 423 13.08 9.87 13.96
C GLY A 423 13.44 9.61 15.40
N LEU A 424 12.86 10.40 16.29
CA LEU A 424 12.98 10.24 17.73
C LEU A 424 11.59 10.36 18.34
N THR A 425 11.19 9.37 19.12
CA THR A 425 9.95 9.40 19.90
C THR A 425 10.30 9.32 21.38
N ARG A 426 9.70 10.20 22.18
CA ARG A 426 9.75 10.17 23.64
C ARG A 426 8.36 9.92 24.19
N ASN A 427 8.22 8.89 24.99
CA ASN A 427 7.00 8.58 25.75
C ASN A 427 7.12 9.12 27.19
N LEU A 428 6.22 10.01 27.56
CA LEU A 428 6.11 10.57 28.89
C LEU A 428 4.91 9.89 29.56
N LEU A 429 5.18 9.24 30.69
CA LEU A 429 4.19 8.46 31.42
C LEU A 429 3.47 9.34 32.43
N PHE A 430 2.16 9.26 32.43
CA PHE A 430 1.27 9.89 33.39
C PHE A 430 0.37 8.83 34.01
N ARG A 431 -0.24 9.14 35.15
CA ARG A 431 -1.13 8.19 35.86
C ARG A 431 -2.23 7.60 34.98
N LYS A 432 -2.80 8.36 34.06
CA LYS A 432 -3.94 7.95 33.23
C LYS A 432 -3.64 7.91 31.71
N GLY A 433 -2.37 8.03 31.32
CA GLY A 433 -2.06 8.07 29.91
C GLY A 433 -0.56 8.21 29.62
N VAL A 434 -0.25 8.14 28.33
CA VAL A 434 1.07 8.35 27.80
C VAL A 434 1.01 9.50 26.80
N LEU A 435 1.88 10.48 26.94
CA LEU A 435 2.09 11.52 25.92
C LEU A 435 3.31 11.15 25.10
N SER A 436 3.09 10.89 23.82
CA SER A 436 4.16 10.58 22.88
C SER A 436 4.53 11.82 22.07
N LEU A 437 5.76 12.26 22.19
CA LEU A 437 6.34 13.35 21.41
C LEU A 437 7.23 12.75 20.33
N LYS A 438 6.90 12.99 19.07
CA LYS A 438 7.68 12.51 17.92
C LYS A 438 8.26 13.67 17.14
N ALA A 439 9.58 13.61 16.86
CA ALA A 439 10.29 14.50 15.95
C ALA A 439 10.98 13.66 14.89
N GLY A 440 11.03 14.14 13.65
CA GLY A 440 11.70 13.44 12.57
C GLY A 440 12.19 14.39 11.49
N PHE A 441 13.19 13.93 10.77
CA PHE A 441 13.76 14.60 9.61
C PHE A 441 13.91 13.61 8.49
N ALA A 442 13.58 14.03 7.26
CA ALA A 442 13.83 13.27 6.06
C ALA A 442 14.39 14.18 4.95
N TYR A 443 15.36 13.65 4.22
CA TYR A 443 15.92 14.28 3.04
C TYR A 443 15.75 13.34 1.84
N LYS A 444 15.10 13.83 0.79
CA LYS A 444 14.86 13.08 -0.44
C LYS A 444 15.48 13.77 -1.64
N LYS A 445 16.18 13.02 -2.46
CA LYS A 445 16.77 13.47 -3.72
C LYS A 445 16.35 12.52 -4.84
N GLY A 446 15.92 13.08 -5.96
CA GLY A 446 15.64 12.35 -7.19
C GLY A 446 16.66 12.68 -8.28
N LYS A 447 16.93 11.69 -9.12
CA LYS A 447 17.63 11.81 -10.40
C LYS A 447 16.82 11.05 -11.43
N GLY A 448 16.64 11.65 -12.59
CA GLY A 448 16.00 10.99 -13.74
C GLY A 448 16.69 11.41 -15.02
N ASP A 449 16.77 10.49 -15.96
CA ASP A 449 17.23 10.80 -17.28
C ASP A 449 16.13 11.56 -18.05
N ALA A 450 16.54 12.37 -19.01
CA ALA A 450 15.62 12.91 -19.99
C ALA A 450 14.90 11.77 -20.73
N PHE A 451 13.74 12.05 -21.32
CA PHE A 451 13.07 11.06 -22.15
C PHE A 451 13.95 10.71 -23.34
N GLU A 452 14.13 9.41 -23.57
CA GLU A 452 14.74 8.87 -24.78
C GLU A 452 13.60 8.43 -25.70
N ASP A 453 13.44 9.13 -26.82
CA ASP A 453 12.45 8.82 -27.85
C ASP A 453 13.13 8.10 -29.00
N GLY A 454 12.45 7.12 -29.60
CA GLY A 454 12.92 6.36 -30.74
C GLY A 454 11.78 5.72 -31.55
N THR A 455 12.13 5.10 -32.67
CA THR A 455 11.25 4.38 -33.61
C THR A 455 11.68 2.93 -33.76
#